data_7c7683ae609d62941165396ad1d1727f
#
_entry.id   7c7683ae609d62941165396ad1d1727f
#
_cell.length_a   1.000
_cell.length_b   1.000
_cell.length_c   1.000
_cell.angle_alpha   90.00
_cell.angle_beta   90.00
_cell.angle_gamma   90.00
#
_symmetry.space_group_name_H-M   'P 1'
#
loop_
_entity.id
_entity.type
_entity.pdbx_description
1 polymer ?
#
loop_
_entity_poly.entity_id
_entity_poly.type
_entity_poly.pdbx_seq_one_letter_code
_entity_poly.pdbx_strand_id
1 'polypeptide(L)'
;MKQAAGFTGTHPEGNGEKIICLKNRHDLGLVNGMFVSLDDVRNEGPLEFSATITTEDRVAIAGRQCFYKGHYDDHVYLDPERSRRDWKEMRGLIETVWGYAITCHKSQGTSWPNVIVYDDGLSRTAEDRNRWLYTAITRAERGLVILD
;
A
#
# COMPACT_ATOMS: atom_id res chain seq x y z
N MET A 1 4.24 -5.68 11.41
CA MET A 1 4.80 -6.18 10.14
C MET A 1 5.99 -5.35 9.65
N LYS A 2 5.87 -4.03 9.50
CA LYS A 2 6.99 -3.15 9.10
C LYS A 2 8.19 -3.27 10.05
N GLN A 3 7.97 -3.18 11.35
CA GLN A 3 9.02 -3.33 12.37
C GLN A 3 9.67 -4.72 12.36
N ALA A 4 8.92 -5.77 12.06
CA ALA A 4 9.46 -7.11 11.90
C ALA A 4 10.41 -7.24 10.69
N ALA A 5 10.27 -6.35 9.70
CA ALA A 5 11.18 -6.22 8.57
C ALA A 5 12.36 -5.25 8.81
N GLY A 6 12.47 -4.70 10.05
CA GLY A 6 13.56 -3.81 10.44
C GLY A 6 13.36 -2.33 10.16
N PHE A 7 12.17 -1.92 9.72
CA PHE A 7 11.87 -0.52 9.39
C PHE A 7 11.08 0.15 10.50
N THR A 8 11.47 1.35 10.90
CA THR A 8 10.89 2.10 12.04
C THR A 8 10.30 3.45 11.68
N GLY A 9 10.66 4.02 10.54
CA GLY A 9 10.19 5.35 10.09
C GLY A 9 8.68 5.45 9.85
N THR A 10 8.14 6.64 9.89
CA THR A 10 6.71 6.93 9.63
C THR A 10 6.38 6.89 8.14
N HIS A 11 7.34 7.08 7.27
CA HIS A 11 7.25 6.98 5.81
C HIS A 11 8.35 6.06 5.27
N PRO A 12 8.34 5.69 3.97
CA PRO A 12 9.39 4.86 3.38
C PRO A 12 10.79 5.47 3.52
N GLU A 13 11.74 4.67 3.93
CA GLU A 13 13.12 5.10 4.22
C GLU A 13 14.19 4.10 3.80
N GLY A 14 13.80 2.89 3.41
CA GLY A 14 14.77 1.81 3.17
C GLY A 14 14.46 0.93 1.97
N ASN A 15 15.46 0.14 1.60
CA ASN A 15 15.35 -0.82 0.51
C ASN A 15 14.51 -2.02 0.89
N GLY A 16 13.70 -2.51 -0.05
CA GLY A 16 12.82 -3.66 0.14
C GLY A 16 11.51 -3.34 0.84
N GLU A 17 11.23 -2.08 1.18
CA GLU A 17 9.93 -1.68 1.72
C GLU A 17 8.83 -1.87 0.67
N LYS A 18 7.70 -2.41 1.13
CA LYS A 18 6.55 -2.68 0.27
C LYS A 18 5.48 -1.60 0.39
N ILE A 19 5.05 -1.12 -0.75
CA ILE A 19 3.96 -0.16 -0.86
C ILE A 19 2.92 -0.62 -1.88
N ILE A 20 1.73 -0.03 -1.82
CA ILE A 20 0.64 -0.28 -2.77
C ILE A 20 0.24 1.02 -3.45
N CYS A 21 0.09 0.99 -4.77
CA CYS A 21 -0.34 2.15 -5.56
C CYS A 21 -1.82 2.45 -5.32
N LEU A 22 -2.15 3.72 -5.15
CA LEU A 22 -3.52 4.19 -4.93
C LEU A 22 -4.20 4.68 -6.21
N LYS A 23 -3.42 5.01 -7.24
CA LYS A 23 -3.91 5.53 -8.52
C LYS A 23 -3.16 4.91 -9.70
N ASN A 24 -3.83 4.89 -10.84
CA ASN A 24 -3.21 4.47 -12.08
C ASN A 24 -2.17 5.51 -12.56
N ARG A 25 -1.02 5.02 -12.98
CA ARG A 25 0.04 5.75 -13.68
C ARG A 25 0.40 4.93 -14.92
N HIS A 26 -0.44 5.07 -15.94
CA HIS A 26 -0.32 4.28 -17.19
C HIS A 26 1.00 4.55 -17.91
N ASP A 27 1.55 5.75 -17.77
CA ASP A 27 2.87 6.14 -18.27
C ASP A 27 4.02 5.31 -17.67
N LEU A 28 3.82 4.76 -16.47
CA LEU A 28 4.77 3.91 -15.75
C LEU A 28 4.35 2.44 -15.71
N GLY A 29 3.20 2.08 -16.27
CA GLY A 29 2.63 0.75 -16.14
C GLY A 29 2.09 0.41 -14.75
N LEU A 30 1.91 1.42 -13.87
CA LEU A 30 1.37 1.22 -12.54
C LEU A 30 -0.15 1.33 -12.53
N VAL A 31 -0.80 0.42 -11.82
CA VAL A 31 -2.25 0.44 -11.63
C VAL A 31 -2.63 0.49 -10.16
N ASN A 32 -3.81 1.01 -9.87
CA ASN A 32 -4.35 1.05 -8.51
C ASN A 32 -4.42 -0.37 -7.93
N GLY A 33 -3.91 -0.54 -6.72
CA GLY A 33 -3.83 -1.84 -6.06
C GLY A 33 -2.56 -2.64 -6.35
N MET A 34 -1.71 -2.20 -7.29
CA MET A 34 -0.44 -2.86 -7.57
C MET A 34 0.54 -2.68 -6.43
N PHE A 35 1.17 -3.79 -6.02
CA PHE A 35 2.26 -3.79 -5.06
C PHE A 35 3.59 -3.55 -5.76
N VAL A 36 4.44 -2.76 -5.12
CA VAL A 36 5.81 -2.54 -5.56
C VAL A 36 6.76 -2.54 -4.36
N SER A 37 7.99 -2.91 -4.61
CA SER A 37 9.10 -2.79 -3.66
C SER A 37 9.92 -1.56 -3.99
N LEU A 38 10.39 -0.87 -2.95
CA LEU A 38 11.22 0.33 -3.06
C LEU A 38 12.69 -0.01 -2.89
N ASP A 39 13.54 0.64 -3.68
CA ASP A 39 14.98 0.63 -3.53
C ASP A 39 15.55 2.04 -3.70
N ASP A 40 16.70 2.30 -3.08
CA ASP A 40 17.39 3.59 -3.09
C ASP A 40 16.46 4.76 -2.74
N VAL A 41 15.77 4.63 -1.59
CA VAL A 41 14.83 5.64 -1.08
C VAL A 41 15.59 6.88 -0.63
N ARG A 42 15.15 8.05 -1.09
CA ARG A 42 15.73 9.38 -0.72
C ARG A 42 14.62 10.33 -0.29
N ASN A 43 14.90 11.03 0.78
CA ASN A 43 14.02 12.11 1.23
C ASN A 43 14.26 13.36 0.38
N GLU A 44 13.28 13.80 -0.39
CA GLU A 44 13.39 14.97 -1.27
C GLU A 44 12.78 16.23 -0.66
N GLY A 45 12.04 16.09 0.44
CA GLY A 45 11.43 17.23 1.12
C GLY A 45 10.32 16.82 2.08
N PRO A 46 9.54 17.80 2.58
CA PRO A 46 8.49 17.53 3.56
C PRO A 46 7.32 16.73 2.97
N LEU A 47 7.05 16.85 1.67
CA LEU A 47 5.89 16.25 1.00
C LEU A 47 6.24 15.07 0.10
N GLU A 48 7.53 14.87 -0.22
CA GLU A 48 7.92 13.88 -1.20
C GLU A 48 9.15 13.07 -0.80
N PHE A 49 9.23 11.87 -1.32
CA PHE A 49 10.43 11.05 -1.36
C PHE A 49 10.60 10.47 -2.76
N SER A 50 11.80 10.09 -3.11
CA SER A 50 12.09 9.42 -4.38
C SER A 50 12.65 8.03 -4.15
N ALA A 51 12.39 7.12 -5.08
CA ALA A 51 12.91 5.76 -5.06
C ALA A 51 12.94 5.16 -6.47
N THR A 52 13.71 4.11 -6.65
CA THR A 52 13.50 3.15 -7.73
C THR A 52 12.50 2.10 -7.28
N ILE A 53 11.73 1.53 -8.20
CA ILE A 53 10.67 0.59 -7.88
C ILE A 53 10.77 -0.69 -8.72
N THR A 54 10.42 -1.78 -8.07
CA THR A 54 10.30 -3.10 -8.69
C THR A 54 8.91 -3.67 -8.42
N THR A 55 8.21 -4.13 -9.45
CA THR A 55 6.90 -4.78 -9.32
C THR A 55 7.00 -6.16 -8.68
N GLU A 56 5.86 -6.77 -8.27
CA GLU A 56 5.84 -8.14 -7.74
C GLU A 56 6.37 -9.17 -8.75
N ASP A 57 6.17 -8.94 -10.05
CA ASP A 57 6.73 -9.77 -11.13
C ASP A 57 8.23 -9.53 -11.36
N ARG A 58 8.89 -8.79 -10.47
CA ARG A 58 10.31 -8.43 -10.54
C ARG A 58 10.69 -7.61 -11.77
N VAL A 59 9.76 -6.84 -12.30
CA VAL A 59 10.01 -5.87 -13.37
C VAL A 59 10.42 -4.54 -12.75
N ALA A 60 11.64 -4.08 -13.03
CA ALA A 60 12.10 -2.77 -12.61
C ALA A 60 11.46 -1.70 -13.49
N ILE A 61 10.87 -0.68 -12.87
CA ILE A 61 10.40 0.51 -13.58
C ILE A 61 11.58 1.44 -13.82
N ALA A 62 11.72 1.88 -15.07
CA ALA A 62 12.86 2.70 -15.48
C ALA A 62 12.89 4.05 -14.73
N GLY A 63 14.09 4.39 -14.23
CA GLY A 63 14.36 5.67 -13.59
C GLY A 63 13.81 5.76 -12.15
N ARG A 64 14.20 6.87 -11.52
CA ARG A 64 13.75 7.20 -10.17
C ARG A 64 12.37 7.85 -10.23
N GLN A 65 11.48 7.44 -9.35
CA GLN A 65 10.12 7.93 -9.26
C GLN A 65 9.94 8.77 -8.00
N CYS A 66 9.05 9.78 -8.05
CA CYS A 66 8.72 10.64 -6.92
C CYS A 66 7.35 10.28 -6.35
N PHE A 67 7.27 10.18 -5.04
CA PHE A 67 6.11 9.71 -4.29
C PHE A 67 5.64 10.76 -3.29
N TYR A 68 4.33 10.82 -3.08
CA TYR A 68 3.73 11.68 -2.08
C TYR A 68 3.78 11.03 -0.69
N LYS A 69 4.33 11.77 0.29
CA LYS A 69 4.46 11.32 1.69
C LYS A 69 3.19 11.38 2.51
N GLY A 70 2.27 12.30 2.18
CA GLY A 70 1.15 12.61 3.06
C GLY A 70 0.23 11.44 3.38
N HIS A 71 0.19 10.41 2.52
CA HIS A 71 -0.60 9.20 2.79
C HIS A 71 -0.01 8.29 3.86
N TYR A 72 1.21 8.54 4.31
CA TYR A 72 1.88 7.81 5.40
C TYR A 72 1.75 8.51 6.75
N ASP A 73 1.21 9.74 6.74
CA ASP A 73 0.97 10.54 7.92
C ASP A 73 -0.48 10.36 8.39
N ASP A 74 -0.69 9.75 9.54
CA ASP A 74 -2.02 9.47 10.12
C ASP A 74 -2.90 10.72 10.29
N HIS A 75 -2.28 11.91 10.33
CA HIS A 75 -3.00 13.16 10.52
C HIS A 75 -3.58 13.76 9.23
N VAL A 76 -3.16 13.31 8.05
CA VAL A 76 -3.61 13.86 6.75
C VAL A 76 -5.11 13.63 6.52
N TYR A 77 -5.64 12.51 6.98
CA TYR A 77 -7.07 12.19 6.83
C TYR A 77 -7.97 13.01 7.75
N LEU A 78 -7.40 13.68 8.76
CA LEU A 78 -8.11 14.44 9.77
C LEU A 78 -8.13 15.95 9.49
N ASP A 79 -7.31 16.44 8.55
CA ASP A 79 -7.24 17.86 8.18
C ASP A 79 -7.66 18.11 6.72
N PRO A 80 -8.95 18.51 6.49
CA PRO A 80 -9.44 18.80 5.14
C PRO A 80 -8.75 19.98 4.45
N GLU A 81 -8.21 20.94 5.21
CA GLU A 81 -7.52 22.12 4.65
C GLU A 81 -6.12 21.73 4.16
N ARG A 82 -5.43 20.87 4.89
CA ARG A 82 -4.15 20.32 4.46
C ARG A 82 -4.32 19.49 3.19
N SER A 83 -5.32 18.62 3.15
CA SER A 83 -5.66 17.81 1.98
C SER A 83 -5.91 18.66 0.72
N ARG A 84 -6.54 19.83 0.85
CA ARG A 84 -6.79 20.76 -0.27
C ARG A 84 -5.54 21.50 -0.74
N ARG A 85 -4.62 21.84 0.17
CA ARG A 85 -3.34 22.49 -0.16
C ARG A 85 -2.43 21.52 -0.86
N ASP A 86 -2.29 20.34 -0.32
CA ASP A 86 -1.41 19.30 -0.83
C ASP A 86 -1.82 18.83 -2.24
N TRP A 87 -3.11 18.96 -2.62
CA TRP A 87 -3.59 18.53 -3.94
C TRP A 87 -2.85 19.19 -5.13
N LYS A 88 -2.46 20.45 -5.00
CA LYS A 88 -1.66 21.14 -6.04
C LYS A 88 -0.22 20.65 -6.08
N GLU A 89 0.34 20.36 -4.92
CA GLU A 89 1.74 19.91 -4.74
C GLU A 89 1.91 18.43 -5.06
N MET A 90 0.84 17.64 -4.88
CA MET A 90 0.80 16.22 -5.26
C MET A 90 0.85 15.99 -6.79
N ARG A 91 0.67 17.03 -7.58
CA ARG A 91 0.54 16.90 -9.04
C ARG A 91 1.83 16.34 -9.64
N GLY A 92 1.73 15.13 -10.18
CA GLY A 92 2.87 14.40 -10.77
C GLY A 92 3.51 13.37 -9.83
N LEU A 93 3.24 13.42 -8.52
CA LEU A 93 3.71 12.44 -7.57
C LEU A 93 2.88 11.15 -7.64
N ILE A 94 3.52 10.03 -7.35
CA ILE A 94 2.84 8.73 -7.23
C ILE A 94 2.24 8.64 -5.83
N GLU A 95 0.95 8.32 -5.77
CA GLU A 95 0.23 8.14 -4.51
C GLU A 95 0.27 6.69 -4.07
N THR A 96 0.77 6.43 -2.88
CA THR A 96 0.95 5.09 -2.33
C THR A 96 0.71 5.07 -0.83
N VAL A 97 0.45 3.87 -0.30
CA VAL A 97 0.40 3.58 1.14
C VAL A 97 1.19 2.32 1.43
N TRP A 98 1.36 1.98 2.70
CA TRP A 98 2.02 0.75 3.11
C TRP A 98 1.38 -0.49 2.49
N GLY A 99 2.21 -1.38 1.93
CA GLY A 99 1.81 -2.65 1.33
C GLY A 99 1.93 -3.86 2.26
N TYR A 100 2.09 -3.67 3.57
CA TYR A 100 2.23 -4.77 4.53
C TYR A 100 0.90 -5.36 4.99
N ALA A 101 -0.17 -4.60 4.86
CA ALA A 101 -1.54 -5.05 5.11
C ALA A 101 -2.49 -4.29 4.19
N ILE A 102 -3.51 -4.97 3.70
CA ILE A 102 -4.52 -4.39 2.82
C ILE A 102 -5.92 -4.78 3.27
N THR A 103 -6.90 -3.99 2.89
CA THR A 103 -8.29 -4.37 3.12
C THR A 103 -8.70 -5.53 2.22
N CYS A 104 -9.66 -6.32 2.67
CA CYS A 104 -10.22 -7.43 1.90
C CYS A 104 -10.69 -6.97 0.50
N HIS A 105 -11.28 -5.77 0.38
CA HIS A 105 -11.71 -5.23 -0.91
C HIS A 105 -10.53 -4.99 -1.88
N LYS A 106 -9.41 -4.50 -1.37
CA LYS A 106 -8.21 -4.27 -2.20
C LYS A 106 -7.49 -5.57 -2.59
N SER A 107 -7.77 -6.68 -1.91
CA SER A 107 -7.22 -8.00 -2.25
C SER A 107 -7.98 -8.72 -3.36
N GLN A 108 -9.14 -8.19 -3.78
CA GLN A 108 -9.94 -8.83 -4.84
C GLN A 108 -9.19 -8.88 -6.16
N GLY A 109 -9.24 -10.03 -6.82
CA GLY A 109 -8.56 -10.28 -8.09
C GLY A 109 -7.10 -10.72 -7.97
N THR A 110 -6.54 -10.75 -6.74
CA THR A 110 -5.16 -11.20 -6.49
C THR A 110 -5.19 -12.38 -5.51
N SER A 111 -4.21 -13.26 -5.58
CA SER A 111 -3.98 -14.34 -4.61
C SER A 111 -2.51 -14.38 -4.20
N TRP A 112 -2.26 -15.01 -3.05
CA TRP A 112 -0.91 -15.15 -2.50
C TRP A 112 -0.70 -16.56 -1.94
N PRO A 113 0.52 -17.08 -1.96
CA PRO A 113 0.81 -18.41 -1.40
C PRO A 113 0.38 -18.53 0.06
N ASN A 114 0.60 -17.51 0.87
CA ASN A 114 0.22 -17.50 2.30
C ASN A 114 -0.48 -16.18 2.64
N VAL A 115 -1.58 -16.27 3.36
CA VAL A 115 -2.41 -15.13 3.78
C VAL A 115 -2.67 -15.19 5.27
N ILE A 116 -2.54 -14.06 5.93
CA ILE A 116 -3.01 -13.83 7.29
C ILE A 116 -4.22 -12.91 7.21
N VAL A 117 -5.36 -13.37 7.69
CA VAL A 117 -6.59 -12.59 7.78
C VAL A 117 -6.76 -12.13 9.23
N TYR A 118 -6.92 -10.84 9.43
CA TYR A 118 -7.33 -10.28 10.73
C TYR A 118 -8.80 -9.89 10.65
N ASP A 119 -9.64 -10.56 11.45
CA ASP A 119 -11.07 -10.25 11.57
C ASP A 119 -11.25 -9.22 12.68
N ASP A 120 -11.45 -7.97 12.29
CA ASP A 120 -11.63 -6.83 13.21
C ASP A 120 -13.05 -6.71 13.78
N GLY A 121 -13.96 -7.63 13.42
CA GLY A 121 -15.34 -7.66 13.89
C GLY A 121 -16.22 -6.51 13.36
N LEU A 122 -15.75 -5.72 12.39
CA LEU A 122 -16.46 -4.53 11.88
C LEU A 122 -17.66 -4.84 10.97
N SER A 123 -17.92 -6.12 10.67
CA SER A 123 -19.05 -6.51 9.82
C SER A 123 -20.38 -6.27 10.55
N ARG A 124 -21.31 -5.57 9.89
CA ARG A 124 -22.60 -5.18 10.46
C ARG A 124 -23.59 -6.34 10.62
N THR A 125 -23.51 -7.34 9.76
CA THR A 125 -24.38 -8.52 9.77
C THR A 125 -23.56 -9.80 9.63
N ALA A 126 -24.14 -10.94 10.07
CA ALA A 126 -23.50 -12.24 9.88
C ALA A 126 -23.30 -12.58 8.39
N GLU A 127 -24.25 -12.16 7.53
CA GLU A 127 -24.14 -12.36 6.09
C GLU A 127 -22.98 -11.57 5.48
N ASP A 128 -22.81 -10.30 5.86
CA ASP A 128 -21.71 -9.47 5.41
C ASP A 128 -20.37 -10.04 5.88
N ARG A 129 -20.30 -10.51 7.12
CA ARG A 129 -19.12 -11.19 7.67
C ARG A 129 -18.76 -12.43 6.87
N ASN A 130 -19.74 -13.26 6.55
CA ASN A 130 -19.52 -14.48 5.77
C ASN A 130 -19.02 -14.16 4.35
N ARG A 131 -19.60 -13.16 3.68
CA ARG A 131 -19.14 -12.70 2.36
C ARG A 131 -17.72 -12.14 2.41
N TRP A 132 -17.44 -11.31 3.42
CA TRP A 132 -16.12 -10.74 3.63
C TRP A 132 -15.09 -11.85 3.89
N LEU A 133 -15.39 -12.76 4.81
CA LEU A 133 -14.51 -13.87 5.16
C LEU A 133 -14.27 -14.78 3.95
N TYR A 134 -15.31 -15.13 3.20
CA TYR A 134 -15.16 -15.89 1.95
C TYR A 134 -14.21 -15.19 0.98
N THR A 135 -14.35 -13.89 0.78
CA THR A 135 -13.46 -13.11 -0.09
C THR A 135 -12.02 -13.15 0.43
N ALA A 136 -11.81 -13.00 1.72
CA ALA A 136 -10.50 -12.98 2.34
C ALA A 136 -9.80 -14.34 2.25
N ILE A 137 -10.46 -15.44 2.61
CA ILE A 137 -9.87 -16.78 2.64
C ILE A 137 -9.54 -17.31 1.24
N THR A 138 -10.35 -16.95 0.24
CA THR A 138 -10.11 -17.34 -1.16
C THR A 138 -8.90 -16.64 -1.79
N ARG A 139 -8.21 -15.76 -1.07
CA ARG A 139 -6.94 -15.15 -1.50
C ARG A 139 -5.74 -16.05 -1.22
N ALA A 140 -5.88 -17.02 -0.34
CA ALA A 140 -4.79 -17.94 0.02
C ALA A 140 -4.73 -19.14 -0.95
N GLU A 141 -3.54 -19.37 -1.53
CA GLU A 141 -3.28 -20.52 -2.41
C GLU A 141 -2.81 -21.76 -1.65
N ARG A 142 -2.08 -21.58 -0.55
CA ARG A 142 -1.42 -22.66 0.19
C ARG A 142 -1.66 -22.60 1.69
N GLY A 143 -1.34 -21.47 2.30
CA GLY A 143 -1.42 -21.29 3.75
C GLY A 143 -2.35 -20.16 4.15
N LEU A 144 -3.17 -20.40 5.17
CA LEU A 144 -4.10 -19.43 5.72
C LEU A 144 -4.02 -19.43 7.24
N VAL A 145 -3.93 -18.23 7.82
CA VAL A 145 -4.08 -17.99 9.26
C VAL A 145 -5.18 -16.95 9.44
N ILE A 146 -6.11 -17.23 10.33
CA ILE A 146 -7.16 -16.26 10.71
C ILE A 146 -6.90 -15.87 12.16
N LEU A 147 -6.86 -14.58 12.41
CA LEU A 147 -6.74 -13.96 13.73
C LEU A 147 -8.03 -13.17 14.01
N ASP A 148 -8.55 -13.28 15.20
CA ASP A 148 -9.75 -12.61 15.75
C ASP A 148 -9.41 -11.89 17.07
#